data_8cbf8804bd8afb79c7a25d04d4aec413
#
_entry.id   8cbf8804bd8afb79c7a25d04d4aec413
#
_cell.length_a   1.000
_cell.length_b   1.000
_cell.length_c   1.000
_cell.angle_alpha   90.00
_cell.angle_beta   90.00
_cell.angle_gamma   90.00
#
_symmetry.space_group_name_H-M   'P 1'
#
loop_
_entity.id
_entity.type
_entity.pdbx_description
1 polymer ?
#
loop_
_entity_poly.entity_id
_entity_poly.type
_entity_poly.pdbx_seq_one_letter_code
_entity_poly.pdbx_strand_id
1 'polypeptide(L)'
;MRYKRIRSIIMAGVLGMLNVLFAYSQPADSLGYYLELAARNNPQINADFSLYKASLEKVPQAGAYPDPELEIGFFLKPMEILSGKQIADFTLMQMFPWFGTRKAARNEATEMARMAYEQFRNSRNNLYYEVKSQWYQLCNISEQYKNTQANLRLLDQLEQLALNRFSAPSAKAGGSSVLPSPVSS
;
A
#
# COMPACT_ATOMS: atom_id res chain seq x y z
N MET A 1 -59.70 1.28 4.54
CA MET A 1 -58.71 0.38 3.86
C MET A 1 -57.40 1.05 3.44
N ARG A 2 -57.35 2.37 3.21
CA ARG A 2 -56.10 3.11 2.80
C ARG A 2 -55.00 3.17 3.89
N TYR A 3 -55.35 3.27 5.16
CA TYR A 3 -54.43 3.41 6.27
C TYR A 3 -53.51 2.19 6.53
N LYS A 4 -54.06 0.97 6.29
CA LYS A 4 -53.28 -0.29 6.45
C LYS A 4 -52.18 -0.40 5.36
N ARG A 5 -52.46 0.06 4.13
CA ARG A 5 -51.50 -0.01 3.02
C ARG A 5 -50.34 0.98 3.22
N ILE A 6 -50.62 2.16 3.75
CA ILE A 6 -49.56 3.19 4.02
C ILE A 6 -48.63 2.71 5.14
N ARG A 7 -49.16 2.12 6.21
CA ARG A 7 -48.33 1.52 7.28
C ARG A 7 -47.46 0.36 6.79
N SER A 8 -47.95 -0.47 5.88
CA SER A 8 -47.21 -1.57 5.28
C SER A 8 -46.07 -1.08 4.38
N ILE A 9 -46.25 0.03 3.63
CA ILE A 9 -45.25 0.62 2.77
C ILE A 9 -44.15 1.29 3.63
N ILE A 10 -44.52 2.00 4.70
CA ILE A 10 -43.55 2.62 5.62
C ILE A 10 -42.72 1.55 6.34
N MET A 11 -43.38 0.45 6.78
CA MET A 11 -42.68 -0.64 7.47
C MET A 11 -41.73 -1.41 6.53
N ALA A 12 -42.11 -1.59 5.26
CA ALA A 12 -41.23 -2.19 4.25
C ALA A 12 -40.04 -1.26 3.91
N GLY A 13 -40.24 0.07 3.85
CA GLY A 13 -39.19 1.04 3.65
C GLY A 13 -38.18 1.09 4.80
N VAL A 14 -38.65 1.04 6.06
CA VAL A 14 -37.78 0.99 7.26
C VAL A 14 -37.01 -0.32 7.34
N LEU A 15 -37.63 -1.44 6.98
CA LEU A 15 -36.96 -2.74 6.95
C LEU A 15 -35.91 -2.83 5.83
N GLY A 16 -36.14 -2.19 4.67
CA GLY A 16 -35.18 -2.05 3.57
C GLY A 16 -33.98 -1.18 3.96
N MET A 17 -34.22 -0.08 4.71
CA MET A 17 -33.16 0.83 5.14
C MET A 17 -32.27 0.21 6.23
N LEU A 18 -32.79 -0.70 7.04
CA LEU A 18 -32.02 -1.41 8.07
C LEU A 18 -31.00 -2.39 7.49
N ASN A 19 -31.28 -2.97 6.31
CA ASN A 19 -30.35 -3.90 5.64
C ASN A 19 -29.14 -3.20 5.01
N VAL A 20 -29.23 -1.91 4.69
CA VAL A 20 -28.11 -1.13 4.12
C VAL A 20 -27.05 -0.82 5.17
N LEU A 21 -27.41 -0.74 6.45
CA LEU A 21 -26.49 -0.45 7.56
C LEU A 21 -25.55 -1.62 7.92
N PHE A 22 -25.89 -2.86 7.54
CA PHE A 22 -25.04 -4.04 7.80
C PHE A 22 -23.98 -4.30 6.74
N ALA A 23 -23.99 -3.59 5.61
CA ALA A 23 -23.10 -3.86 4.48
C ALA A 23 -21.68 -3.23 4.63
N TYR A 24 -21.42 -2.44 5.65
CA TYR A 24 -20.14 -1.69 5.78
C TYR A 24 -19.22 -2.17 6.89
N SER A 25 -19.49 -3.29 7.52
CA SER A 25 -18.54 -3.91 8.44
C SER A 25 -17.50 -4.73 7.66
N GLN A 26 -16.58 -4.06 6.96
CA GLN A 26 -15.35 -4.73 6.57
C GLN A 26 -14.55 -4.99 7.85
N PRO A 27 -14.15 -6.23 8.12
CA PRO A 27 -13.31 -6.50 9.27
C PRO A 27 -12.03 -5.66 9.13
N ALA A 28 -11.71 -4.91 10.19
CA ALA A 28 -10.49 -4.08 10.26
C ALA A 28 -9.19 -4.89 10.06
N ASP A 29 -9.29 -6.19 9.99
CA ASP A 29 -8.22 -7.16 9.86
C ASP A 29 -8.12 -7.74 8.43
N SER A 30 -8.49 -6.97 7.42
CA SER A 30 -8.38 -7.37 6.02
C SER A 30 -7.10 -6.84 5.38
N LEU A 31 -6.49 -7.62 4.48
CA LEU A 31 -5.33 -7.20 3.70
C LEU A 31 -5.56 -5.82 3.03
N GLY A 32 -6.80 -5.57 2.55
CA GLY A 32 -7.17 -4.30 1.94
C GLY A 32 -7.00 -3.10 2.87
N TYR A 33 -7.39 -3.24 4.12
CA TYR A 33 -7.21 -2.22 5.15
C TYR A 33 -5.72 -1.89 5.37
N TYR A 34 -4.87 -2.91 5.51
CA TYR A 34 -3.44 -2.70 5.71
C TYR A 34 -2.74 -2.08 4.49
N LEU A 35 -3.16 -2.44 3.27
CA LEU A 35 -2.65 -1.82 2.05
C LEU A 35 -3.00 -0.32 1.98
N GLU A 36 -4.23 0.05 2.33
CA GLU A 36 -4.64 1.45 2.36
C GLU A 36 -3.91 2.23 3.47
N LEU A 37 -3.82 1.66 4.66
CA LEU A 37 -3.12 2.26 5.79
C LEU A 37 -1.64 2.48 5.48
N ALA A 38 -0.97 1.49 4.89
CA ALA A 38 0.42 1.58 4.47
C ALA A 38 0.62 2.67 3.39
N ALA A 39 -0.25 2.71 2.38
CA ALA A 39 -0.16 3.71 1.31
C ALA A 39 -0.35 5.15 1.82
N ARG A 40 -1.25 5.36 2.78
CA ARG A 40 -1.51 6.68 3.37
C ARG A 40 -0.37 7.18 4.26
N ASN A 41 0.24 6.28 5.03
CA ASN A 41 1.21 6.65 6.07
C ASN A 41 2.67 6.49 5.64
N ASN A 42 2.94 5.96 4.44
CA ASN A 42 4.31 5.79 3.98
C ASN A 42 4.91 7.12 3.51
N PRO A 43 5.98 7.62 4.16
CA PRO A 43 6.59 8.90 3.81
C PRO A 43 7.24 8.88 2.42
N GLN A 44 7.75 7.72 1.97
CA GLN A 44 8.36 7.59 0.64
C GLN A 44 7.32 7.77 -0.48
N ILE A 45 6.14 7.17 -0.33
CA ILE A 45 5.02 7.35 -1.28
C ILE A 45 4.60 8.82 -1.36
N ASN A 46 4.52 9.50 -0.21
CA ASN A 46 4.17 10.92 -0.15
C ASN A 46 5.26 11.80 -0.78
N ALA A 47 6.54 11.47 -0.58
CA ALA A 47 7.66 12.16 -1.21
C ALA A 47 7.64 12.00 -2.73
N ASP A 48 7.50 10.78 -3.24
CA ASP A 48 7.47 10.50 -4.69
C ASP A 48 6.26 11.16 -5.37
N PHE A 49 5.11 11.17 -4.69
CA PHE A 49 3.94 11.89 -5.19
C PHE A 49 4.15 13.41 -5.23
N SER A 50 4.86 13.96 -4.26
CA SER A 50 5.22 15.38 -4.22
C SER A 50 6.23 15.75 -5.32
N LEU A 51 7.20 14.87 -5.60
CA LEU A 51 8.13 15.01 -6.73
C LEU A 51 7.40 14.98 -8.07
N TYR A 52 6.43 14.08 -8.22
CA TYR A 52 5.58 14.06 -9.42
C TYR A 52 4.83 15.37 -9.59
N LYS A 53 4.18 15.91 -8.53
CA LYS A 53 3.51 17.21 -8.58
C LYS A 53 4.48 18.34 -8.94
N ALA A 54 5.65 18.37 -8.32
CA ALA A 54 6.67 19.37 -8.64
C ALA A 54 7.14 19.30 -10.10
N SER A 55 7.22 18.08 -10.67
CA SER A 55 7.54 17.89 -12.09
C SER A 55 6.43 18.37 -13.02
N LEU A 56 5.17 18.22 -12.63
CA LEU A 56 4.03 18.78 -13.39
C LEU A 56 4.08 20.30 -13.44
N GLU A 57 4.42 20.97 -12.33
CA GLU A 57 4.54 22.43 -12.28
C GLU A 57 5.72 22.98 -13.11
N LYS A 58 6.73 22.16 -13.39
CA LYS A 58 7.82 22.53 -14.31
C LYS A 58 7.40 22.57 -15.77
N VAL A 59 6.35 21.88 -16.17
CA VAL A 59 5.88 21.83 -17.56
C VAL A 59 5.48 23.21 -18.10
N PRO A 60 4.61 24.00 -17.43
CA PRO A 60 4.32 25.36 -17.86
C PRO A 60 5.53 26.28 -17.81
N GLN A 61 6.42 26.13 -16.80
CA GLN A 61 7.64 26.91 -16.66
C GLN A 61 8.60 26.71 -17.83
N ALA A 62 8.83 25.45 -18.25
CA ALA A 62 9.68 25.13 -19.39
C ALA A 62 9.15 25.70 -20.72
N GLY A 63 7.84 25.90 -20.82
CA GLY A 63 7.21 26.53 -21.97
C GLY A 63 7.07 28.05 -21.87
N ALA A 64 7.46 28.69 -20.76
CA ALA A 64 7.38 30.14 -20.58
C ALA A 64 8.46 30.89 -21.40
N TYR A 65 8.28 32.17 -21.60
CA TYR A 65 9.37 33.02 -22.05
C TYR A 65 10.32 33.27 -20.89
N PRO A 66 11.63 33.39 -21.13
CA PRO A 66 12.57 33.89 -20.14
C PRO A 66 12.12 35.25 -19.63
N ASP A 67 12.39 35.52 -18.35
CA ASP A 67 12.03 36.79 -17.74
C ASP A 67 12.80 37.94 -18.40
N PRO A 68 12.22 39.14 -18.53
CA PRO A 68 12.94 40.32 -18.96
C PRO A 68 13.96 40.75 -17.88
N GLU A 69 15.17 41.02 -18.29
CA GLU A 69 16.23 41.51 -17.43
C GLU A 69 16.32 43.04 -17.55
N LEU A 70 16.23 43.74 -16.42
CA LEU A 70 16.42 45.18 -16.31
C LEU A 70 17.71 45.45 -15.55
N GLU A 71 18.70 45.98 -16.25
CA GLU A 71 19.94 46.41 -15.66
C GLU A 71 19.91 47.94 -15.47
N ILE A 72 20.26 48.40 -14.28
CA ILE A 72 20.33 49.82 -13.94
C ILE A 72 21.74 50.08 -13.45
N GLY A 73 22.54 50.82 -14.24
CA GLY A 73 23.90 51.23 -13.91
C GLY A 73 23.94 52.68 -13.44
N PHE A 74 24.66 52.95 -12.35
CA PHE A 74 24.96 54.30 -11.88
C PHE A 74 26.46 54.49 -11.86
N PHE A 75 26.94 55.55 -12.54
CA PHE A 75 28.35 55.87 -12.62
C PHE A 75 28.74 56.89 -11.50
N LEU A 76 29.53 56.47 -10.54
CA LEU A 76 30.04 57.31 -9.44
C LEU A 76 30.96 58.45 -9.95
N LYS A 77 31.63 58.24 -11.07
CA LYS A 77 32.31 59.27 -11.86
C LYS A 77 31.68 59.30 -13.24
N PRO A 78 31.13 60.45 -13.67
CA PRO A 78 30.52 60.56 -14.97
C PRO A 78 31.49 60.14 -16.09
N MET A 79 31.06 59.22 -16.97
CA MET A 79 31.84 58.82 -18.13
C MET A 79 31.61 59.84 -19.23
N GLU A 80 32.69 60.40 -19.79
CA GLU A 80 32.60 61.28 -20.93
C GLU A 80 32.37 60.49 -22.21
N ILE A 81 31.24 60.72 -22.86
CA ILE A 81 30.89 60.18 -24.17
C ILE A 81 30.77 61.31 -25.19
N LEU A 82 30.86 60.99 -26.48
CA LEU A 82 30.82 61.98 -27.59
C LEU A 82 29.66 62.95 -27.52
N SER A 83 28.56 62.65 -26.84
CA SER A 83 27.40 63.52 -26.72
C SER A 83 27.13 64.04 -25.28
N GLY A 84 28.10 63.95 -24.34
CA GLY A 84 27.95 64.50 -22.99
C GLY A 84 28.50 63.60 -21.87
N LYS A 85 27.97 63.79 -20.64
CA LYS A 85 28.35 63.01 -19.45
C LYS A 85 27.25 62.01 -19.12
N GLN A 86 27.58 60.73 -19.13
CA GLN A 86 26.67 59.64 -18.73
C GLN A 86 26.75 59.45 -17.20
N ILE A 87 25.63 59.58 -16.51
CA ILE A 87 25.50 59.43 -15.06
C ILE A 87 24.81 58.09 -14.72
N ALA A 88 23.90 57.64 -15.57
CA ALA A 88 23.17 56.38 -15.41
C ALA A 88 22.90 55.73 -16.76
N ASP A 89 22.77 54.43 -16.77
CA ASP A 89 22.25 53.68 -17.90
C ASP A 89 21.12 52.74 -17.46
N PHE A 90 20.18 52.49 -18.39
CA PHE A 90 19.07 51.58 -18.21
C PHE A 90 19.04 50.66 -19.42
N THR A 91 19.31 49.39 -19.17
CA THR A 91 19.28 48.35 -20.22
C THR A 91 18.15 47.36 -19.93
N LEU A 92 17.21 47.26 -20.88
CA LEU A 92 16.18 46.26 -20.82
C LEU A 92 16.46 45.17 -21.88
N MET A 93 16.72 43.96 -21.43
CA MET A 93 17.01 42.82 -22.29
C MET A 93 15.86 41.79 -22.19
N GLN A 94 15.33 41.37 -23.35
CA GLN A 94 14.35 40.28 -23.45
C GLN A 94 14.84 39.26 -24.45
N MET A 95 15.04 38.01 -23.97
CA MET A 95 15.41 36.91 -24.83
C MET A 95 14.16 36.29 -25.49
N PHE A 96 14.23 36.13 -26.80
CA PHE A 96 13.20 35.40 -27.58
C PHE A 96 13.81 34.11 -28.15
N PRO A 97 13.48 32.94 -27.54
CA PRO A 97 13.97 31.66 -28.05
C PRO A 97 13.49 31.39 -29.49
N TRP A 98 14.31 30.67 -30.25
CA TRP A 98 13.98 30.29 -31.62
C TRP A 98 12.67 29.49 -31.70
N PHE A 99 11.99 29.54 -32.86
CA PHE A 99 10.73 28.84 -33.09
C PHE A 99 10.87 27.33 -32.80
N GLY A 100 9.94 26.78 -32.02
CA GLY A 100 9.92 25.37 -31.63
C GLY A 100 10.68 25.02 -30.36
N THR A 101 11.69 25.79 -29.94
CA THR A 101 12.51 25.52 -28.74
C THR A 101 11.64 25.40 -27.49
N ARG A 102 10.72 26.32 -27.27
CA ARG A 102 9.79 26.30 -26.11
C ARG A 102 8.86 25.09 -26.13
N LYS A 103 8.40 24.69 -27.32
CA LYS A 103 7.57 23.49 -27.48
C LYS A 103 8.39 22.22 -27.16
N ALA A 104 9.64 22.16 -27.62
CA ALA A 104 10.53 21.04 -27.35
C ALA A 104 10.83 20.95 -25.84
N ALA A 105 11.17 22.06 -25.18
CA ALA A 105 11.42 22.12 -23.74
C ALA A 105 10.17 21.72 -22.91
N ARG A 106 8.98 22.15 -23.33
CA ARG A 106 7.74 21.74 -22.71
C ARG A 106 7.47 20.25 -22.86
N ASN A 107 7.73 19.67 -24.03
CA ASN A 107 7.58 18.24 -24.27
C ASN A 107 8.57 17.45 -23.41
N GLU A 108 9.83 17.86 -23.32
CA GLU A 108 10.83 17.27 -22.44
C GLU A 108 10.37 17.30 -20.99
N ALA A 109 9.94 18.44 -20.46
CA ALA A 109 9.40 18.56 -19.11
C ALA A 109 8.16 17.66 -18.89
N THR A 110 7.33 17.47 -19.92
CA THR A 110 6.17 16.57 -19.85
C THR A 110 6.63 15.11 -19.69
N GLU A 111 7.62 14.68 -20.45
CA GLU A 111 8.15 13.31 -20.32
C GLU A 111 8.90 13.11 -18.99
N MET A 112 9.56 14.12 -18.46
CA MET A 112 10.14 14.09 -17.10
C MET A 112 9.06 13.94 -16.03
N ALA A 113 7.93 14.64 -16.15
CA ALA A 113 6.79 14.46 -15.24
C ALA A 113 6.20 13.05 -15.33
N ARG A 114 6.18 12.47 -16.53
CA ARG A 114 5.76 11.08 -16.77
C ARG A 114 6.69 10.09 -16.10
N MET A 115 8.00 10.29 -16.19
CA MET A 115 9.00 9.47 -15.48
C MET A 115 8.79 9.54 -13.97
N ALA A 116 8.57 10.72 -13.41
CA ALA A 116 8.29 10.88 -11.98
C ALA A 116 6.99 10.17 -11.55
N TYR A 117 5.97 10.18 -12.40
CA TYR A 117 4.74 9.41 -12.16
C TYR A 117 4.98 7.89 -12.14
N GLU A 118 5.74 7.38 -13.09
CA GLU A 118 6.07 5.94 -13.12
C GLU A 118 6.93 5.54 -11.92
N GLN A 119 7.83 6.41 -11.47
CA GLN A 119 8.60 6.20 -10.25
C GLN A 119 7.67 6.10 -9.02
N PHE A 120 6.71 7.02 -8.88
CA PHE A 120 5.69 6.94 -7.83
C PHE A 120 4.88 5.63 -7.90
N ARG A 121 4.48 5.19 -9.10
CA ARG A 121 3.79 3.92 -9.29
C ARG A 121 4.63 2.72 -8.88
N ASN A 122 5.92 2.74 -9.22
CA ASN A 122 6.85 1.69 -8.85
C ASN A 122 7.01 1.59 -7.33
N SER A 123 7.24 2.70 -6.66
CA SER A 123 7.35 2.76 -5.19
C SER A 123 6.08 2.24 -4.51
N ARG A 124 4.90 2.61 -5.03
CA ARG A 124 3.61 2.11 -4.53
C ARG A 124 3.47 0.60 -4.72
N ASN A 125 3.85 0.08 -5.88
CA ASN A 125 3.77 -1.35 -6.15
C ASN A 125 4.73 -2.15 -5.27
N ASN A 126 5.93 -1.64 -5.01
CA ASN A 126 6.90 -2.25 -4.10
C ASN A 126 6.35 -2.29 -2.67
N LEU A 127 5.77 -1.19 -2.18
CA LEU A 127 5.11 -1.16 -0.88
C LEU A 127 3.98 -2.21 -0.79
N TYR A 128 3.15 -2.31 -1.81
CA TYR A 128 2.08 -3.30 -1.85
C TYR A 128 2.60 -4.74 -1.86
N TYR A 129 3.70 -4.99 -2.56
CA TYR A 129 4.36 -6.28 -2.53
C TYR A 129 4.88 -6.62 -1.13
N GLU A 130 5.55 -5.70 -0.47
CA GLU A 130 6.07 -5.88 0.89
C GLU A 130 4.94 -6.17 1.88
N VAL A 131 3.87 -5.37 1.89
CA VAL A 131 2.72 -5.57 2.79
C VAL A 131 2.06 -6.92 2.53
N LYS A 132 1.85 -7.30 1.27
CA LYS A 132 1.29 -8.61 0.90
C LYS A 132 2.19 -9.75 1.35
N SER A 133 3.50 -9.64 1.14
CA SER A 133 4.47 -10.64 1.55
C SER A 133 4.42 -10.89 3.06
N GLN A 134 4.42 -9.82 3.86
CA GLN A 134 4.32 -9.92 5.31
C GLN A 134 2.97 -10.48 5.76
N TRP A 135 1.89 -10.10 5.11
CA TRP A 135 0.56 -10.64 5.39
C TRP A 135 0.49 -12.16 5.18
N TYR A 136 1.00 -12.64 4.03
CA TYR A 136 1.00 -14.08 3.75
C TYR A 136 1.94 -14.86 4.67
N GLN A 137 3.06 -14.26 5.08
CA GLN A 137 3.93 -14.85 6.10
C GLN A 137 3.18 -14.99 7.44
N LEU A 138 2.46 -13.96 7.86
CA LEU A 138 1.65 -14.00 9.09
C LEU A 138 0.57 -15.09 9.01
N CYS A 139 -0.13 -15.20 7.89
CA CYS A 139 -1.12 -16.25 7.66
C CYS A 139 -0.48 -17.64 7.75
N ASN A 140 0.69 -17.83 7.12
CA ASN A 140 1.41 -19.11 7.17
C ASN A 140 1.82 -19.47 8.60
N ILE A 141 2.38 -18.53 9.35
CA ILE A 141 2.75 -18.74 10.77
C ILE A 141 1.50 -19.08 11.60
N SER A 142 0.38 -18.40 11.36
CA SER A 142 -0.88 -18.67 12.05
C SER A 142 -1.35 -20.11 11.81
N GLU A 143 -1.29 -20.57 10.57
CA GLU A 143 -1.67 -21.96 10.23
C GLU A 143 -0.68 -22.99 10.80
N GLN A 144 0.62 -22.71 10.76
CA GLN A 144 1.62 -23.58 11.41
C GLN A 144 1.39 -23.68 12.92
N TYR A 145 1.03 -22.57 13.57
CA TYR A 145 0.70 -22.55 14.99
C TYR A 145 -0.52 -23.46 15.30
N LYS A 146 -1.59 -23.33 14.53
CA LYS A 146 -2.78 -24.18 14.68
C LYS A 146 -2.46 -25.66 14.48
N ASN A 147 -1.67 -25.99 13.46
CA ASN A 147 -1.23 -27.34 13.18
C ASN A 147 -0.38 -27.91 14.33
N THR A 148 0.53 -27.11 14.87
CA THR A 148 1.36 -27.52 16.01
C THR A 148 0.52 -27.75 17.26
N GLN A 149 -0.48 -26.91 17.54
CA GLN A 149 -1.42 -27.14 18.63
C GLN A 149 -2.24 -28.42 18.44
N ALA A 150 -2.69 -28.71 17.22
CA ALA A 150 -3.40 -29.96 16.92
C ALA A 150 -2.52 -31.18 17.15
N ASN A 151 -1.25 -31.12 16.72
CA ASN A 151 -0.27 -32.19 16.95
C ASN A 151 0.03 -32.42 18.44
N LEU A 152 0.15 -31.34 19.23
CA LEU A 152 0.32 -31.46 20.69
C LEU A 152 -0.87 -32.19 21.32
N ARG A 153 -2.10 -31.84 20.96
CA ARG A 153 -3.29 -32.55 21.46
C ARG A 153 -3.31 -34.04 21.09
N LEU A 154 -2.86 -34.38 19.88
CA LEU A 154 -2.73 -35.79 19.47
C LEU A 154 -1.66 -36.52 20.30
N LEU A 155 -0.53 -35.88 20.56
CA LEU A 155 0.52 -36.47 21.41
C LEU A 155 0.04 -36.68 22.83
N ASP A 156 -0.69 -35.72 23.43
CA ASP A 156 -1.29 -35.88 24.77
C ASP A 156 -2.27 -37.07 24.81
N GLN A 157 -3.08 -37.26 23.76
CA GLN A 157 -3.99 -38.40 23.67
C GLN A 157 -3.25 -39.72 23.53
N LEU A 158 -2.17 -39.76 22.75
CA LEU A 158 -1.32 -40.96 22.62
C LEU A 158 -0.62 -41.29 23.91
N GLU A 159 -0.12 -40.30 24.65
CA GLU A 159 0.45 -40.49 25.97
C GLU A 159 -0.55 -41.09 26.95
N GLN A 160 -1.78 -40.52 27.01
CA GLN A 160 -2.83 -41.07 27.88
C GLN A 160 -3.23 -42.49 27.48
N LEU A 161 -3.30 -42.81 26.19
CA LEU A 161 -3.56 -44.17 25.70
C LEU A 161 -2.41 -45.11 26.11
N ALA A 162 -1.19 -44.70 25.98
CA ALA A 162 -0.03 -45.50 26.43
C ALA A 162 -0.07 -45.74 27.93
N LEU A 163 -0.26 -44.71 28.76
CA LEU A 163 -0.39 -44.84 30.21
C LEU A 163 -1.54 -45.75 30.61
N ASN A 164 -2.71 -45.64 29.97
CA ASN A 164 -3.86 -46.52 30.22
C ASN A 164 -3.53 -47.98 29.86
N ARG A 165 -2.77 -48.25 28.80
CA ARG A 165 -2.35 -49.59 28.44
C ARG A 165 -1.33 -50.18 29.43
N PHE A 166 -0.42 -49.33 29.95
CA PHE A 166 0.55 -49.79 30.97
C PHE A 166 -0.09 -49.95 32.34
N SER A 167 -1.09 -49.16 32.69
CA SER A 167 -1.79 -49.24 33.98
C SER A 167 -2.92 -50.28 34.01
N ALA A 168 -3.40 -50.70 32.84
CA ALA A 168 -4.37 -51.82 32.79
C ALA A 168 -3.69 -53.09 33.32
N PRO A 169 -4.16 -53.71 34.41
CA PRO A 169 -3.63 -54.94 34.90
C PRO A 169 -3.65 -55.96 33.77
N SER A 170 -2.52 -56.66 33.59
CA SER A 170 -2.32 -57.74 32.63
C SER A 170 -3.40 -58.80 32.83
N ALA A 171 -4.57 -58.54 32.28
CA ALA A 171 -5.64 -59.51 32.27
C ALA A 171 -5.24 -60.63 31.33
N LYS A 172 -4.69 -61.66 32.00
CA LYS A 172 -4.70 -62.99 31.45
C LYS A 172 -3.65 -63.32 30.36
N ALA A 173 -2.41 -63.42 30.74
CA ALA A 173 -1.59 -64.51 30.22
C ALA A 173 -1.95 -65.79 30.97
N GLY A 174 -3.17 -66.24 30.88
CA GLY A 174 -3.68 -67.47 31.38
C GLY A 174 -4.12 -68.33 30.19
N GLY A 175 -3.19 -68.57 29.28
CA GLY A 175 -3.30 -69.61 28.30
C GLY A 175 -2.98 -70.94 28.97
N SER A 176 -3.99 -71.69 29.34
CA SER A 176 -3.85 -73.09 29.75
C SER A 176 -3.08 -73.86 28.68
N SER A 177 -1.88 -74.27 29.01
CA SER A 177 -1.14 -75.30 28.31
C SER A 177 -1.91 -76.61 28.56
N VAL A 178 -2.83 -76.97 27.69
CA VAL A 178 -3.31 -78.34 27.55
C VAL A 178 -2.21 -79.08 26.81
N LEU A 179 -1.36 -79.75 27.56
CA LEU A 179 -0.48 -80.83 27.08
C LEU A 179 -1.37 -81.98 26.65
N PRO A 180 -1.28 -82.48 25.42
CA PRO A 180 -1.90 -83.79 25.10
C PRO A 180 -1.12 -84.89 25.78
N SER A 181 -1.83 -85.68 26.58
CA SER A 181 -1.27 -86.93 27.19
C SER A 181 -0.85 -87.92 26.12
N PRO A 182 0.23 -88.65 26.31
CA PRO A 182 0.68 -89.68 25.37
C PRO A 182 -0.29 -90.89 25.45
N VAL A 183 -0.76 -91.33 24.33
CA VAL A 183 -1.46 -92.58 24.17
C VAL A 183 -0.46 -93.69 24.22
N SER A 184 -0.62 -94.60 25.22
CA SER A 184 0.05 -95.85 25.35
C SER A 184 -0.64 -96.95 24.64
N SER A 185 0.11 -97.74 23.90
CA SER A 185 -0.07 -99.11 23.38
C SER A 185 -0.90 -99.30 22.12
#